data_d6d3b7ed1cf5e6e1eac39114ccf9651d
#
_entry.id   d6d3b7ed1cf5e6e1eac39114ccf9651d
#
_cell.length_a   1.000
_cell.length_b   1.000
_cell.length_c   1.000
_cell.angle_alpha   90.00
_cell.angle_beta   90.00
_cell.angle_gamma   90.00
#
_symmetry.space_group_name_H-M   'P 1'
#
loop_
_entity.id
_entity.type
_entity.pdbx_description
1 polymer ?
#
loop_
_entity_poly.entity_id
_entity_poly.type
_entity_poly.pdbx_seq_one_letter_code
_entity_poly.pdbx_strand_id
1 'polypeptide(L)'
;GLAAIIVKGIVTPLGTIAAETKIDSAVVTGVKSGYQTMDALAALPFGILVLQSVVDKGYTEPGKKFRIMSGSSILACVLLLAVYMGLAYLGATVSAQYTSEIGRAQLVMAIVEALMGKTGMILFGIVVGLACVTPAVALTSAAAAYFAKLCRGKVSYPVFVIAICVFSAVVSNLGLDRIVAIAAPVLDIVYPPTLVLIFI
;
A
#
# COMPACT_ATOMS: atom_id res chain seq x y z
N GLY A 1 8.34 8.73 -9.33
CA GLY A 1 7.64 9.53 -8.32
C GLY A 1 8.28 9.38 -6.93
N LEU A 2 7.90 8.38 -6.14
CA LEU A 2 8.35 8.18 -4.75
C LEU A 2 9.88 8.15 -4.61
N ALA A 3 10.58 7.40 -5.45
CA ALA A 3 12.04 7.32 -5.42
C ALA A 3 12.71 8.69 -5.61
N ALA A 4 12.18 9.53 -6.49
CA ALA A 4 12.72 10.88 -6.69
C ALA A 4 12.56 11.77 -5.45
N ILE A 5 11.43 11.65 -4.73
CA ILE A 5 11.17 12.38 -3.49
C ILE A 5 12.11 11.90 -2.38
N ILE A 6 12.28 10.58 -2.26
CA ILE A 6 13.20 9.98 -1.27
C ILE A 6 14.63 10.44 -1.52
N VAL A 7 15.12 10.32 -2.75
CA VAL A 7 16.48 10.75 -3.11
C VAL A 7 16.67 12.25 -2.86
N LYS A 8 15.71 13.07 -3.28
CA LYS A 8 15.79 14.52 -3.07
C LYS A 8 15.76 14.88 -1.58
N GLY A 9 14.92 14.23 -0.78
CA GLY A 9 14.85 14.45 0.66
C GLY A 9 16.08 13.98 1.43
N ILE A 10 16.79 12.96 0.93
CA ILE A 10 18.09 12.56 1.49
C ILE A 10 19.16 13.60 1.18
N VAL A 11 19.17 14.13 -0.05
CA VAL A 11 20.16 15.13 -0.49
C VAL A 11 19.91 16.51 0.12
N THR A 12 18.64 16.88 0.29
CA THR A 12 18.22 18.16 0.88
C THR A 12 17.30 17.90 2.07
N PRO A 13 17.82 17.60 3.26
CA PRO A 13 17.00 17.35 4.44
C PRO A 13 16.20 18.59 4.79
N LEU A 14 14.87 18.41 4.98
CA LEU A 14 13.92 19.51 5.22
C LEU A 14 13.99 20.11 6.63
N GLY A 15 14.62 19.40 7.58
CA GLY A 15 14.70 19.84 8.95
C GLY A 15 15.59 18.94 9.81
N THR A 16 15.47 19.09 11.12
CA THR A 16 16.20 18.31 12.12
C THR A 16 15.28 17.27 12.75
N ILE A 17 15.83 16.12 13.06
CA ILE A 17 15.12 15.07 13.81
C ILE A 17 14.86 15.61 15.22
N ALA A 18 13.62 15.47 15.72
CA ALA A 18 13.28 15.89 17.08
C ALA A 18 14.16 15.16 18.10
N ALA A 19 14.80 15.94 18.98
CA ALA A 19 15.73 15.42 19.98
C ALA A 19 15.06 14.62 21.10
N GLU A 20 13.76 14.88 21.35
CA GLU A 20 12.97 14.15 22.34
C GLU A 20 11.97 13.23 21.65
N THR A 21 12.24 11.95 21.67
CA THR A 21 11.28 10.92 21.32
C THR A 21 10.46 10.56 22.56
N LYS A 22 9.19 10.89 22.58
CA LYS A 22 8.19 10.44 23.60
C LYS A 22 7.85 8.96 23.45
N ILE A 23 8.81 8.13 23.09
CA ILE A 23 8.60 6.72 22.75
C ILE A 23 9.38 5.89 23.78
N ASP A 24 8.68 5.13 24.61
CA ASP A 24 9.27 4.26 25.64
C ASP A 24 10.21 3.20 25.04
N SER A 25 9.91 2.72 23.81
CA SER A 25 10.79 1.81 23.06
C SER A 25 10.58 2.00 21.55
N ALA A 26 11.61 2.50 20.88
CA ALA A 26 11.61 2.70 19.42
C ALA A 26 11.42 1.37 18.66
N VAL A 27 11.98 0.27 19.17
CA VAL A 27 11.85 -1.06 18.56
C VAL A 27 10.41 -1.57 18.65
N VAL A 28 9.79 -1.52 19.83
CA VAL A 28 8.40 -1.98 20.01
C VAL A 28 7.43 -1.17 19.17
N THR A 29 7.60 0.15 19.16
CA THR A 29 6.76 1.05 18.35
C THR A 29 6.97 0.81 16.85
N GLY A 30 8.21 0.57 16.42
CA GLY A 30 8.53 0.25 15.02
C GLY A 30 7.90 -1.07 14.58
N VAL A 31 8.00 -2.12 15.39
CA VAL A 31 7.36 -3.43 15.11
C VAL A 31 5.84 -3.29 15.05
N LYS A 32 5.24 -2.57 16.00
CA LYS A 32 3.79 -2.32 16.03
C LYS A 32 3.33 -1.53 14.81
N SER A 33 4.06 -0.49 14.41
CA SER A 33 3.77 0.28 13.20
C SER A 33 3.92 -0.56 11.94
N GLY A 34 4.96 -1.41 11.87
CA GLY A 34 5.15 -2.35 10.77
C GLY A 34 4.02 -3.39 10.68
N TYR A 35 3.56 -3.91 11.81
CA TYR A 35 2.39 -4.79 11.86
C TYR A 35 1.13 -4.09 11.34
N GLN A 36 0.93 -2.82 11.66
CA GLN A 36 -0.22 -2.02 11.23
C GLN A 36 -0.22 -1.66 9.73
N THR A 37 0.87 -1.86 9.00
CA THR A 37 0.86 -1.71 7.53
C THR A 37 0.03 -2.78 6.84
N MET A 38 -0.12 -3.96 7.47
CA MET A 38 -0.95 -5.08 7.01
C MET A 38 -0.65 -5.55 5.58
N ASP A 39 0.56 -5.35 5.09
CA ASP A 39 0.97 -5.67 3.72
C ASP A 39 0.79 -7.16 3.37
N ALA A 40 0.88 -8.04 4.37
CA ALA A 40 0.70 -9.48 4.15
C ALA A 40 -0.72 -9.85 3.68
N LEU A 41 -1.75 -9.03 3.98
CA LEU A 41 -3.10 -9.25 3.43
C LEU A 41 -3.12 -9.17 1.91
N ALA A 42 -2.31 -8.30 1.33
CA ALA A 42 -2.19 -8.15 -0.11
C ALA A 42 -1.44 -9.32 -0.76
N ALA A 43 -0.62 -10.05 -0.01
CA ALA A 43 0.21 -11.13 -0.54
C ALA A 43 -0.64 -12.27 -1.15
N LEU A 44 -1.80 -12.60 -0.56
CA LEU A 44 -2.67 -13.67 -1.06
C LEU A 44 -3.27 -13.34 -2.44
N PRO A 45 -4.04 -12.24 -2.63
CA PRO A 45 -4.65 -11.93 -3.92
C PRO A 45 -3.60 -11.60 -4.99
N PHE A 46 -2.55 -10.85 -4.64
CA PHE A 46 -1.50 -10.51 -5.61
C PHE A 46 -0.59 -11.70 -5.92
N GLY A 47 -0.35 -12.62 -4.98
CA GLY A 47 0.38 -13.85 -5.23
C GLY A 47 -0.28 -14.70 -6.31
N ILE A 48 -1.60 -14.82 -6.29
CA ILE A 48 -2.37 -15.52 -7.31
C ILE A 48 -2.23 -14.83 -8.67
N LEU A 49 -2.32 -13.50 -8.73
CA LEU A 49 -2.17 -12.74 -9.97
C LEU A 49 -0.76 -12.88 -10.57
N VAL A 50 0.27 -12.85 -9.73
CA VAL A 50 1.66 -13.06 -10.16
C VAL A 50 1.84 -14.47 -10.69
N LEU A 51 1.29 -15.50 -10.00
CA LEU A 51 1.34 -16.88 -10.45
C LEU A 51 0.67 -17.05 -11.82
N GLN A 52 -0.52 -16.47 -12.03
CA GLN A 52 -1.21 -16.48 -13.32
C GLN A 52 -0.36 -15.83 -14.41
N SER A 53 0.20 -14.64 -14.14
CA SER A 53 1.10 -13.94 -15.08
C SER A 53 2.32 -14.77 -15.47
N VAL A 54 2.89 -15.54 -14.54
CA VAL A 54 4.04 -16.43 -14.81
C VAL A 54 3.63 -17.58 -15.70
N VAL A 55 2.45 -18.16 -15.45
CA VAL A 55 1.89 -19.27 -16.28
C VAL A 55 1.54 -18.77 -17.68
N ASP A 56 0.89 -17.62 -17.81
CA ASP A 56 0.50 -17.02 -19.08
C ASP A 56 1.72 -16.70 -19.98
N LYS A 57 2.86 -16.40 -19.36
CA LYS A 57 4.13 -16.21 -20.05
C LYS A 57 4.83 -17.52 -20.48
N GLY A 58 4.17 -18.68 -20.27
CA GLY A 58 4.66 -19.97 -20.70
C GLY A 58 5.59 -20.70 -19.73
N TYR A 59 5.80 -20.18 -18.53
CA TYR A 59 6.60 -20.86 -17.50
C TYR A 59 5.74 -21.88 -16.74
N THR A 60 5.59 -23.09 -17.34
CA THR A 60 4.75 -24.16 -16.78
C THR A 60 5.50 -25.14 -15.89
N GLU A 61 6.82 -25.28 -16.06
CA GLU A 61 7.67 -26.17 -15.28
C GLU A 61 7.76 -25.74 -13.80
N PRO A 62 7.53 -26.64 -12.84
CA PRO A 62 7.51 -26.30 -11.41
C PRO A 62 8.79 -25.61 -10.90
N GLY A 63 9.97 -26.08 -11.32
CA GLY A 63 11.25 -25.53 -10.92
C GLY A 63 11.49 -24.12 -11.46
N LYS A 64 11.13 -23.86 -12.71
CA LYS A 64 11.23 -22.51 -13.31
C LYS A 64 10.25 -21.54 -12.68
N LYS A 65 9.00 -21.96 -12.44
CA LYS A 65 8.01 -21.14 -11.71
C LYS A 65 8.53 -20.72 -10.35
N PHE A 66 8.99 -21.68 -9.55
CA PHE A 66 9.48 -21.39 -8.21
C PHE A 66 10.65 -20.40 -8.24
N ARG A 67 11.61 -20.60 -9.13
CA ARG A 67 12.78 -19.70 -9.26
C ARG A 67 12.38 -18.28 -9.65
N ILE A 68 11.45 -18.12 -10.60
CA ILE A 68 10.99 -16.80 -11.05
C ILE A 68 10.17 -16.11 -9.95
N MET A 69 9.26 -16.85 -9.32
CA MET A 69 8.45 -16.31 -8.23
C MET A 69 9.31 -15.88 -7.04
N SER A 70 10.24 -16.73 -6.59
CA SER A 70 11.16 -16.41 -5.50
C SER A 70 12.03 -15.21 -5.82
N GLY A 71 12.61 -15.16 -7.02
CA GLY A 71 13.42 -14.02 -7.45
C GLY A 71 12.62 -12.71 -7.49
N SER A 72 11.42 -12.75 -8.03
CA SER A 72 10.51 -11.59 -8.07
C SER A 72 10.11 -11.15 -6.66
N SER A 73 9.83 -12.09 -5.76
CA SER A 73 9.45 -11.80 -4.37
C SER A 73 10.60 -11.18 -3.58
N ILE A 74 11.82 -11.69 -3.73
CA ILE A 74 13.01 -11.12 -3.08
C ILE A 74 13.24 -9.68 -3.58
N LEU A 75 13.16 -9.47 -4.90
CA LEU A 75 13.31 -8.14 -5.48
C LEU A 75 12.24 -7.17 -4.97
N ALA A 76 10.99 -7.61 -4.93
CA ALA A 76 9.88 -6.81 -4.40
C ALA A 76 10.09 -6.46 -2.91
N CYS A 77 10.55 -7.43 -2.11
CA CYS A 77 10.86 -7.21 -0.70
C CYS A 77 11.96 -6.16 -0.50
N VAL A 78 13.05 -6.25 -1.26
CA VAL A 78 14.15 -5.27 -1.20
C VAL A 78 13.70 -3.88 -1.61
N LEU A 79 12.91 -3.76 -2.69
CA LEU A 79 12.38 -2.49 -3.15
C LEU A 79 11.39 -1.88 -2.14
N LEU A 80 10.52 -2.70 -1.56
CA LEU A 80 9.57 -2.26 -0.54
C LEU A 80 10.30 -1.77 0.71
N LEU A 81 11.30 -2.53 1.18
CA LEU A 81 12.14 -2.14 2.31
C LEU A 81 12.83 -0.80 2.05
N ALA A 82 13.41 -0.60 0.87
CA ALA A 82 14.07 0.65 0.50
C ALA A 82 13.09 1.83 0.51
N VAL A 83 11.86 1.64 0.02
CA VAL A 83 10.81 2.67 0.04
C VAL A 83 10.38 3.00 1.46
N TYR A 84 10.11 2.00 2.31
CA TYR A 84 9.71 2.23 3.69
C TYR A 84 10.80 2.90 4.51
N MET A 85 12.05 2.47 4.37
CA MET A 85 13.18 3.13 5.04
C MET A 85 13.34 4.58 4.59
N GLY A 86 13.21 4.83 3.28
CA GLY A 86 13.28 6.19 2.73
C GLY A 86 12.16 7.09 3.25
N LEU A 87 10.93 6.61 3.29
CA LEU A 87 9.80 7.36 3.81
C LEU A 87 9.89 7.59 5.33
N ALA A 88 10.34 6.59 6.08
CA ALA A 88 10.58 6.72 7.52
C ALA A 88 11.65 7.77 7.82
N TYR A 89 12.74 7.78 7.05
CA TYR A 89 13.76 8.81 7.15
C TYR A 89 13.20 10.22 6.85
N LEU A 90 12.43 10.37 5.77
CA LEU A 90 11.78 11.65 5.46
C LEU A 90 10.82 12.10 6.57
N GLY A 91 10.02 11.19 7.11
CA GLY A 91 9.16 11.48 8.25
C GLY A 91 9.93 11.92 9.48
N ALA A 92 11.07 11.29 9.75
CA ALA A 92 11.94 11.67 10.86
C ALA A 92 12.53 13.08 10.69
N THR A 93 12.94 13.47 9.48
CA THR A 93 13.53 14.80 9.21
C THR A 93 12.54 15.95 9.37
N VAL A 94 11.23 15.69 9.31
CA VAL A 94 10.20 16.71 9.48
C VAL A 94 9.50 16.62 10.85
N SER A 95 9.90 15.67 11.69
CA SER A 95 9.24 15.39 12.97
C SER A 95 9.26 16.57 13.96
N ALA A 96 10.24 17.48 13.85
CA ALA A 96 10.31 18.68 14.65
C ALA A 96 9.37 19.80 14.19
N GLN A 97 8.90 19.76 12.94
CA GLN A 97 8.10 20.82 12.32
C GLN A 97 6.61 20.51 12.33
N TYR A 98 6.23 19.24 12.30
CA TYR A 98 4.84 18.80 12.23
C TYR A 98 4.46 17.98 13.47
N THR A 99 3.38 18.40 14.11
CA THR A 99 2.79 17.66 15.24
C THR A 99 2.02 16.43 14.76
N SER A 100 1.84 15.45 15.64
CA SER A 100 1.10 14.21 15.38
C SER A 100 -0.39 14.38 14.99
N GLU A 101 -0.90 15.61 15.05
CA GLU A 101 -2.29 15.94 14.70
C GLU A 101 -2.52 16.14 13.19
N ILE A 102 -1.46 16.28 12.39
CA ILE A 102 -1.61 16.43 10.95
C ILE A 102 -2.04 15.11 10.30
N GLY A 103 -3.03 15.16 9.43
CA GLY A 103 -3.49 13.98 8.69
C GLY A 103 -2.36 13.38 7.83
N ARG A 104 -2.34 12.04 7.73
CA ARG A 104 -1.28 11.29 7.01
C ARG A 104 -1.08 11.78 5.57
N ALA A 105 -2.18 12.00 4.85
CA ALA A 105 -2.11 12.49 3.47
C ALA A 105 -1.58 13.93 3.41
N GLN A 106 -1.98 14.79 4.35
CA GLN A 106 -1.53 16.17 4.42
C GLN A 106 -0.04 16.27 4.72
N LEU A 107 0.49 15.42 5.59
CA LEU A 107 1.93 15.36 5.88
C LEU A 107 2.74 15.03 4.62
N VAL A 108 2.31 14.01 3.86
CA VAL A 108 3.00 13.64 2.61
C VAL A 108 2.94 14.78 1.59
N MET A 109 1.80 15.45 1.46
CA MET A 109 1.66 16.59 0.55
C MET A 109 2.56 17.75 0.97
N ALA A 110 2.65 18.07 2.26
CA ALA A 110 3.52 19.13 2.78
C ALA A 110 5.01 18.82 2.52
N ILE A 111 5.44 17.57 2.71
CA ILE A 111 6.81 17.14 2.39
C ILE A 111 7.10 17.29 0.90
N VAL A 112 6.18 16.86 0.03
CA VAL A 112 6.35 16.95 -1.41
C VAL A 112 6.39 18.41 -1.87
N GLU A 113 5.53 19.25 -1.32
CA GLU A 113 5.50 20.69 -1.62
C GLU A 113 6.80 21.37 -1.19
N ALA A 114 7.29 21.08 0.01
CA ALA A 114 8.54 21.62 0.52
C ALA A 114 9.76 21.18 -0.30
N LEU A 115 9.77 19.93 -0.78
CA LEU A 115 10.88 19.40 -1.59
C LEU A 115 10.84 19.83 -3.05
N MET A 116 9.66 19.81 -3.66
CA MET A 116 9.51 19.91 -5.13
C MET A 116 8.69 21.13 -5.58
N GLY A 117 8.14 21.90 -4.64
CA GLY A 117 7.26 23.03 -4.90
C GLY A 117 5.91 22.59 -5.49
N LYS A 118 5.10 23.59 -5.87
CA LYS A 118 3.73 23.39 -6.36
C LYS A 118 3.64 22.52 -7.62
N THR A 119 4.59 22.67 -8.55
CA THR A 119 4.64 21.84 -9.77
C THR A 119 4.93 20.36 -9.44
N GLY A 120 5.85 20.14 -8.51
CA GLY A 120 6.16 18.77 -8.04
C GLY A 120 4.99 18.12 -7.34
N MET A 121 4.21 18.87 -6.56
CA MET A 121 3.00 18.38 -5.90
C MET A 121 1.94 17.95 -6.92
N ILE A 122 1.72 18.70 -8.00
CA ILE A 122 0.77 18.33 -9.06
C ILE A 122 1.23 17.05 -9.77
N LEU A 123 2.50 16.97 -10.17
CA LEU A 123 3.07 15.79 -10.80
C LEU A 123 2.98 14.56 -9.89
N PHE A 124 3.27 14.73 -8.60
CA PHE A 124 3.13 13.66 -7.62
C PHE A 124 1.68 13.17 -7.50
N GLY A 125 0.70 14.08 -7.44
CA GLY A 125 -0.72 13.74 -7.41
C GLY A 125 -1.15 12.93 -8.62
N ILE A 126 -0.72 13.30 -9.83
CA ILE A 126 -0.99 12.55 -11.05
C ILE A 126 -0.37 11.15 -10.98
N VAL A 127 0.90 11.04 -10.59
CA VAL A 127 1.60 9.74 -10.49
C VAL A 127 0.93 8.83 -9.47
N VAL A 128 0.56 9.35 -8.30
CA VAL A 128 -0.16 8.60 -7.26
C VAL A 128 -1.53 8.17 -7.76
N GLY A 129 -2.28 9.06 -8.40
CA GLY A 129 -3.58 8.75 -8.99
C GLY A 129 -3.49 7.58 -9.98
N LEU A 130 -2.55 7.63 -10.92
CA LEU A 130 -2.32 6.56 -11.89
C LEU A 130 -1.85 5.26 -11.22
N ALA A 131 -1.00 5.35 -10.20
CA ALA A 131 -0.54 4.18 -9.45
C ALA A 131 -1.68 3.48 -8.68
N CYS A 132 -2.66 4.24 -8.20
CA CYS A 132 -3.83 3.69 -7.49
C CYS A 132 -4.82 2.99 -8.43
N VAL A 133 -4.89 3.36 -9.71
CA VAL A 133 -5.83 2.76 -10.68
C VAL A 133 -5.55 1.27 -10.88
N THR A 134 -4.28 0.88 -11.02
CA THR A 134 -3.91 -0.52 -11.28
C THR A 134 -4.39 -1.48 -10.20
N PRO A 135 -4.08 -1.29 -8.89
CA PRO A 135 -4.60 -2.17 -7.85
C PRO A 135 -6.11 -2.06 -7.68
N ALA A 136 -6.71 -0.88 -7.90
CA ALA A 136 -8.16 -0.72 -7.82
C ALA A 136 -8.89 -1.58 -8.88
N VAL A 137 -8.41 -1.58 -10.12
CA VAL A 137 -8.96 -2.44 -11.19
C VAL A 137 -8.77 -3.91 -10.84
N ALA A 138 -7.59 -4.31 -10.37
CA ALA A 138 -7.31 -5.70 -10.02
C ALA A 138 -8.23 -6.20 -8.89
N LEU A 139 -8.36 -5.42 -7.80
CA LEU A 139 -9.21 -5.78 -6.66
C LEU A 139 -10.70 -5.79 -7.03
N THR A 140 -11.17 -4.82 -7.79
CA THR A 140 -12.55 -4.76 -8.28
C THR A 140 -12.87 -5.98 -9.14
N SER A 141 -11.96 -6.32 -10.06
CA SER A 141 -12.12 -7.49 -10.94
C SER A 141 -12.15 -8.80 -10.15
N ALA A 142 -11.24 -8.95 -9.19
CA ALA A 142 -11.18 -10.14 -8.34
C ALA A 142 -12.45 -10.29 -7.49
N ALA A 143 -12.91 -9.22 -6.86
CA ALA A 143 -14.12 -9.21 -6.06
C ALA A 143 -15.37 -9.50 -6.92
N ALA A 144 -15.51 -8.86 -8.09
CA ALA A 144 -16.63 -9.09 -9.00
C ALA A 144 -16.66 -10.54 -9.51
N ALA A 145 -15.50 -11.12 -9.84
CA ALA A 145 -15.41 -12.52 -10.25
C ALA A 145 -15.78 -13.48 -9.12
N TYR A 146 -15.37 -13.20 -7.89
CA TYR A 146 -15.73 -13.98 -6.71
C TYR A 146 -17.25 -13.98 -6.48
N PHE A 147 -17.89 -12.80 -6.45
CA PHE A 147 -19.33 -12.70 -6.23
C PHE A 147 -20.15 -13.28 -7.38
N ALA A 148 -19.72 -13.14 -8.64
CA ALA A 148 -20.36 -13.78 -9.77
C ALA A 148 -20.35 -15.30 -9.66
N LYS A 149 -19.24 -15.88 -9.21
CA LYS A 149 -19.14 -17.32 -8.92
C LYS A 149 -20.04 -17.74 -7.75
N LEU A 150 -20.06 -16.96 -6.67
CA LEU A 150 -20.87 -17.24 -5.48
C LEU A 150 -22.37 -17.25 -5.82
N CYS A 151 -22.83 -16.35 -6.69
CA CYS A 151 -24.20 -16.28 -7.17
C CYS A 151 -24.53 -17.33 -8.25
N ARG A 152 -23.63 -18.29 -8.52
CA ARG A 152 -23.83 -19.38 -9.52
C ARG A 152 -24.26 -18.85 -10.91
N GLY A 153 -23.75 -17.70 -11.31
CA GLY A 153 -24.06 -17.09 -12.61
C GLY A 153 -25.44 -16.45 -12.74
N LYS A 154 -26.24 -16.36 -11.67
CA LYS A 154 -27.54 -15.66 -11.70
C LYS A 154 -27.40 -14.15 -11.93
N VAL A 155 -26.28 -13.56 -11.51
CA VAL A 155 -25.96 -12.15 -11.72
C VAL A 155 -24.66 -12.08 -12.53
N SER A 156 -24.69 -11.25 -13.58
CA SER A 156 -23.57 -11.14 -14.50
C SER A 156 -22.39 -10.37 -13.87
N TYR A 157 -21.17 -10.71 -14.28
CA TYR A 157 -19.94 -10.05 -13.84
C TYR A 157 -19.95 -8.51 -13.93
N PRO A 158 -20.44 -7.89 -15.05
CA PRO A 158 -20.49 -6.43 -15.16
C PRO A 158 -21.36 -5.75 -14.10
N VAL A 159 -22.43 -6.40 -13.65
CA VAL A 159 -23.30 -5.86 -12.60
C VAL A 159 -22.54 -5.73 -11.28
N PHE A 160 -21.75 -6.74 -10.93
CA PHE A 160 -20.89 -6.66 -9.72
C PHE A 160 -19.80 -5.60 -9.85
N VAL A 161 -19.18 -5.44 -11.01
CA VAL A 161 -18.19 -4.37 -11.25
C VAL A 161 -18.84 -3.00 -11.01
N ILE A 162 -19.99 -2.74 -11.60
CA ILE A 162 -20.71 -1.47 -11.43
C ILE A 162 -21.10 -1.26 -9.97
N ALA A 163 -21.66 -2.27 -9.31
CA ALA A 163 -22.05 -2.18 -7.90
C ALA A 163 -20.87 -1.85 -6.99
N ILE A 164 -19.71 -2.52 -7.17
CA ILE A 164 -18.49 -2.26 -6.41
C ILE A 164 -17.98 -0.85 -6.70
N CYS A 165 -17.97 -0.40 -7.95
CA CYS A 165 -17.52 0.94 -8.30
C CYS A 165 -18.39 2.01 -7.67
N VAL A 166 -19.73 1.86 -7.74
CA VAL A 166 -20.69 2.80 -7.13
C VAL A 166 -20.52 2.83 -5.61
N PHE A 167 -20.42 1.66 -4.98
CA PHE A 167 -20.17 1.56 -3.54
C PHE A 167 -18.86 2.26 -3.15
N SER A 168 -17.78 1.98 -3.87
CA SER A 168 -16.47 2.62 -3.63
C SER A 168 -16.52 4.13 -3.82
N ALA A 169 -17.24 4.63 -4.82
CA ALA A 169 -17.43 6.05 -5.07
C ALA A 169 -18.17 6.75 -3.92
N VAL A 170 -19.20 6.09 -3.37
CA VAL A 170 -19.93 6.62 -2.20
C VAL A 170 -19.03 6.64 -0.97
N VAL A 171 -18.33 5.54 -0.70
CA VAL A 171 -17.46 5.41 0.47
C VAL A 171 -16.27 6.39 0.39
N SER A 172 -15.74 6.67 -0.80
CA SER A 172 -14.61 7.60 -0.98
C SER A 172 -14.92 9.02 -0.48
N ASN A 173 -16.20 9.43 -0.43
CA ASN A 173 -16.59 10.73 0.10
C ASN A 173 -16.43 10.85 1.63
N LEU A 174 -16.24 9.75 2.36
CA LEU A 174 -16.01 9.77 3.81
C LEU A 174 -14.62 10.31 4.19
N GLY A 175 -13.70 10.33 3.22
CA GLY A 175 -12.30 10.69 3.45
C GLY A 175 -11.46 9.52 3.99
N LEU A 176 -10.16 9.61 3.75
CA LEU A 176 -9.21 8.52 4.03
C LEU A 176 -9.20 8.13 5.51
N ASP A 177 -9.13 9.11 6.42
CA ASP A 177 -8.99 8.83 7.84
C ASP A 177 -10.21 8.10 8.42
N ARG A 178 -11.43 8.44 7.97
CA ARG A 178 -12.65 7.73 8.36
C ARG A 178 -12.73 6.33 7.78
N ILE A 179 -12.33 6.16 6.52
CA ILE A 179 -12.29 4.84 5.87
C ILE A 179 -11.34 3.93 6.65
N VAL A 180 -10.14 4.42 6.97
CA VAL A 180 -9.16 3.67 7.76
C VAL A 180 -9.69 3.34 9.15
N ALA A 181 -10.33 4.28 9.84
CA ALA A 181 -10.90 4.06 11.17
C ALA A 181 -11.98 2.97 11.19
N ILE A 182 -12.78 2.86 10.11
CA ILE A 182 -13.81 1.82 9.98
C ILE A 182 -13.20 0.48 9.57
N ALA A 183 -12.20 0.50 8.69
CA ALA A 183 -11.58 -0.71 8.17
C ALA A 183 -10.60 -1.35 9.17
N ALA A 184 -9.89 -0.56 9.98
CA ALA A 184 -8.85 -1.06 10.88
C ALA A 184 -9.34 -2.17 11.83
N PRO A 185 -10.47 -2.05 12.55
CA PRO A 185 -10.94 -3.11 13.45
C PRO A 185 -11.23 -4.44 12.72
N VAL A 186 -11.76 -4.36 11.50
CA VAL A 186 -12.04 -5.55 10.68
C VAL A 186 -10.73 -6.19 10.22
N LEU A 187 -9.78 -5.37 9.79
CA LEU A 187 -8.47 -5.84 9.35
C LEU A 187 -7.65 -6.44 10.50
N ASP A 188 -7.73 -5.86 11.69
CA ASP A 188 -7.07 -6.38 12.91
C ASP A 188 -7.55 -7.79 13.28
N ILE A 189 -8.82 -8.10 13.00
CA ILE A 189 -9.38 -9.44 13.24
C ILE A 189 -8.96 -10.42 12.12
N VAL A 190 -8.92 -9.96 10.86
CA VAL A 190 -8.64 -10.83 9.71
C VAL A 190 -7.14 -11.06 9.54
N TYR A 191 -6.29 -10.14 9.98
CA TYR A 191 -4.86 -10.19 9.75
C TYR A 191 -4.15 -11.38 10.42
N PRO A 192 -4.35 -11.70 11.72
CA PRO A 192 -3.70 -12.84 12.35
C PRO A 192 -4.02 -14.19 11.68
N PRO A 193 -5.29 -14.55 11.38
CA PRO A 193 -5.60 -15.77 10.64
C PRO A 193 -4.94 -15.82 9.26
N THR A 194 -4.86 -14.66 8.57
CA THR A 194 -4.21 -14.58 7.26
C THR A 194 -2.71 -14.88 7.34
N LEU A 195 -2.03 -14.35 8.36
CA LEU A 195 -0.61 -14.68 8.60
C LEU A 195 -0.41 -16.18 8.82
N VAL A 196 -1.24 -16.79 9.66
CA VAL A 196 -1.19 -18.25 9.90
C VAL A 196 -1.37 -19.01 8.60
N LEU A 197 -2.33 -18.60 7.75
CA LEU A 197 -2.60 -19.24 6.46
C LEU A 197 -1.42 -19.14 5.48
N ILE A 198 -0.62 -18.07 5.56
CA ILE A 198 0.57 -17.89 4.70
C ILE A 198 1.71 -18.82 5.14
N PHE A 199 1.81 -19.14 6.42
CA PHE A 199 2.90 -19.95 6.96
C PHE A 199 2.62 -21.47 7.02
N ILE A 200 1.38 -21.89 6.75
CA ILE A 200 0.98 -23.31 6.63
C ILE A 200 1.02 -23.77 5.17
#